data_39597edcc73b087b2f5fe8fc7b3f4337
#
_entry.id   39597edcc73b087b2f5fe8fc7b3f4337
#
_cell.length_a   1.000
_cell.length_b   1.000
_cell.length_c   1.000
_cell.angle_alpha   90.00
_cell.angle_beta   90.00
_cell.angle_gamma   90.00
#
_symmetry.space_group_name_H-M   'P 1'
#
loop_
_entity.id
_entity.type
_entity.pdbx_description
1 polymer ?
#
loop_
_entity_poly.entity_id
_entity_poly.type
_entity_poly.pdbx_seq_one_letter_code
_entity_poly.pdbx_strand_id
1 'polypeptide(L)'
;MFSRAFSSGVQPVEIARKLAKEMDAHKTASVSRVYVPNEYTVWLAPDDYARFKDYETSLAQELSAHLLEHARRNEFDLLTRPVVGQDRKSVV
;
A
#
# COMPACT_ATOMS: atom_id res chain seq x y z
N MET A 1 -11.38 -2.25 -0.74
CA MET A 1 -10.31 -1.23 -0.95
C MET A 1 -9.82 -0.72 0.40
N PHE A 2 -8.54 -0.62 0.54
CA PHE A 2 -7.90 -0.09 1.73
C PHE A 2 -7.20 1.23 1.44
N SER A 3 -7.34 2.25 2.30
CA SER A 3 -6.68 3.56 2.12
C SER A 3 -5.91 3.98 3.35
N ARG A 4 -4.80 4.65 3.12
CA ARG A 4 -3.93 5.17 4.16
C ARG A 4 -3.47 6.58 3.81
N ALA A 5 -3.62 7.52 4.76
CA ALA A 5 -3.14 8.88 4.61
C ALA A 5 -1.79 9.06 5.30
N PHE A 6 -0.91 9.84 4.69
CA PHE A 6 0.44 10.12 5.20
C PHE A 6 0.68 11.60 5.38
N SER A 7 1.47 11.94 6.39
CA SER A 7 1.89 13.32 6.64
C SER A 7 2.95 13.75 5.62
N SER A 8 3.14 15.05 5.48
CA SER A 8 4.17 15.62 4.62
C SER A 8 5.57 15.12 5.00
N GLY A 9 6.42 14.91 3.99
CA GLY A 9 7.79 14.46 4.17
C GLY A 9 7.96 12.96 4.26
N VAL A 10 6.94 12.18 3.88
CA VAL A 10 7.02 10.72 3.94
C VAL A 10 8.00 10.17 2.91
N GLN A 11 8.74 9.14 3.27
CA GLN A 11 9.65 8.43 2.37
C GLN A 11 9.00 7.16 1.84
N PRO A 12 9.36 6.72 0.61
CA PRO A 12 8.79 5.48 0.05
C PRO A 12 8.93 4.26 0.95
N VAL A 13 10.04 4.11 1.65
CA VAL A 13 10.23 2.98 2.57
C VAL A 13 9.23 3.01 3.73
N GLU A 14 8.84 4.20 4.18
CA GLU A 14 7.84 4.35 5.22
C GLU A 14 6.45 3.98 4.72
N ILE A 15 6.15 4.35 3.48
CA ILE A 15 4.88 3.97 2.83
C ILE A 15 4.79 2.44 2.75
N ALA A 16 5.84 1.79 2.26
CA ALA A 16 5.88 0.34 2.13
C ALA A 16 5.69 -0.35 3.49
N ARG A 17 6.38 0.13 4.51
CA ARG A 17 6.30 -0.43 5.85
C ARG A 17 4.91 -0.28 6.47
N LYS A 18 4.29 0.89 6.29
CA LYS A 18 2.95 1.16 6.80
C LYS A 18 1.88 0.34 6.07
N LEU A 19 2.01 0.17 4.77
CA LEU A 19 1.08 -0.65 4.00
C LEU A 19 1.17 -2.13 4.41
N ALA A 20 2.38 -2.64 4.64
CA ALA A 20 2.56 -4.01 5.12
C ALA A 20 1.90 -4.21 6.49
N LYS A 21 2.03 -3.22 7.38
CA LYS A 21 1.40 -3.23 8.68
C LYS A 21 -0.12 -3.25 8.57
N GLU A 22 -0.66 -2.46 7.64
CA GLU A 22 -2.10 -2.42 7.39
C GLU A 22 -2.60 -3.74 6.79
N MET A 23 -1.80 -4.38 5.96
CA MET A 23 -2.13 -5.71 5.45
C MET A 23 -2.29 -6.70 6.61
N ASP A 24 -1.36 -6.69 7.57
CA ASP A 24 -1.46 -7.53 8.77
C ASP A 24 -2.70 -7.23 9.59
N ALA A 25 -3.03 -5.96 9.75
CA ALA A 25 -4.15 -5.51 10.56
C ALA A 25 -5.51 -5.87 9.96
N HIS A 26 -5.58 -6.01 8.65
CA HIS A 26 -6.84 -6.27 7.92
C HIS A 26 -6.92 -7.69 7.34
N LYS A 27 -6.13 -8.61 7.84
CA LYS A 27 -6.21 -10.00 7.43
C LYS A 27 -7.49 -10.64 7.95
N THR A 28 -8.04 -11.56 7.16
CA THR A 28 -9.24 -12.30 7.50
C THR A 28 -8.95 -13.79 7.42
N ALA A 29 -9.03 -14.49 8.54
CA ALA A 29 -8.83 -15.92 8.58
C ALA A 29 -10.07 -16.65 8.09
N SER A 30 -9.87 -17.59 7.18
CA SER A 30 -10.89 -18.53 6.73
C SER A 30 -10.58 -19.91 7.35
N VAL A 31 -11.21 -20.97 6.86
CA VAL A 31 -10.99 -22.32 7.40
C VAL A 31 -9.55 -22.78 7.24
N SER A 32 -8.96 -22.57 6.06
CA SER A 32 -7.60 -23.03 5.75
C SER A 32 -6.71 -21.92 5.17
N ARG A 33 -7.22 -20.71 5.06
CA ARG A 33 -6.50 -19.60 4.41
C ARG A 33 -6.62 -18.32 5.22
N VAL A 34 -5.68 -17.41 4.99
CA VAL A 34 -5.72 -16.06 5.54
C VAL A 34 -5.71 -15.09 4.37
N TYR A 35 -6.82 -14.40 4.16
CA TYR A 35 -6.95 -13.44 3.08
C TYR A 35 -6.52 -12.04 3.54
N VAL A 36 -5.93 -11.30 2.65
CA VAL A 36 -5.54 -9.90 2.89
C VAL A 36 -6.04 -9.02 1.76
N PRO A 37 -6.21 -7.71 2.02
CA PRO A 37 -6.62 -6.78 0.98
C PRO A 37 -5.62 -6.76 -0.19
N ASN A 38 -6.14 -6.62 -1.40
CA ASN A 38 -5.32 -6.55 -2.61
C ASN A 38 -5.40 -5.20 -3.31
N GLU A 39 -6.17 -4.25 -2.78
CA GLU A 39 -6.26 -2.90 -3.30
C GLU A 39 -5.95 -1.89 -2.20
N TYR A 40 -4.98 -1.02 -2.47
CA TYR A 40 -4.53 -0.01 -1.52
C TYR A 40 -4.51 1.35 -2.18
N THR A 41 -4.91 2.38 -1.45
CA THR A 41 -4.79 3.77 -1.89
C THR A 41 -3.94 4.52 -0.88
N VAL A 42 -2.90 5.17 -1.38
CA VAL A 42 -1.99 5.99 -0.59
C VAL A 42 -2.37 7.46 -0.78
N TRP A 43 -2.77 8.12 0.28
CA TRP A 43 -3.12 9.54 0.26
C TRP A 43 -1.91 10.34 0.72
N LEU A 44 -1.37 11.14 -0.18
CA LEU A 44 -0.16 11.92 0.04
C LEU A 44 -0.47 13.40 0.23
N ALA A 45 0.33 14.07 1.06
CA ALA A 45 0.29 15.52 1.13
C ALA A 45 0.63 16.11 -0.25
N PRO A 46 0.11 17.31 -0.60
CA PRO A 46 0.31 17.86 -1.95
C PRO A 46 1.77 17.96 -2.39
N ASP A 47 2.69 18.32 -1.50
CA ASP A 47 4.12 18.40 -1.81
C ASP A 47 4.74 17.02 -2.08
N ASP A 48 4.33 16.00 -1.32
CA ASP A 48 4.81 14.63 -1.55
C ASP A 48 4.22 14.06 -2.85
N TYR A 49 2.94 14.33 -3.11
CA TYR A 49 2.31 13.92 -4.35
C TYR A 49 3.04 14.50 -5.55
N ALA A 50 3.37 15.78 -5.51
CA ALA A 50 4.13 16.45 -6.57
C ALA A 50 5.53 15.84 -6.72
N ARG A 51 6.19 15.53 -5.60
CA ARG A 51 7.52 14.95 -5.58
C ARG A 51 7.56 13.55 -6.21
N PHE A 52 6.53 12.75 -5.99
CA PHE A 52 6.47 11.37 -6.48
C PHE A 52 5.83 11.23 -7.86
N LYS A 53 5.21 12.27 -8.38
CA LYS A 53 4.39 12.21 -9.59
C LYS A 53 5.17 11.69 -10.82
N ASP A 54 6.42 12.11 -10.99
CA ASP A 54 7.22 11.76 -12.16
C ASP A 54 7.59 10.27 -12.22
N TYR A 55 7.57 9.59 -11.09
CA TYR A 55 7.85 8.16 -11.02
C TYR A 55 6.74 7.37 -10.30
N GLU A 56 5.52 7.87 -10.43
CA GLU A 56 4.35 7.27 -9.79
C GLU A 56 4.17 5.79 -10.14
N THR A 57 4.32 5.45 -11.43
CA THR A 57 4.18 4.07 -11.89
C THR A 57 5.25 3.16 -11.29
N SER A 58 6.51 3.62 -11.28
CA SER A 58 7.60 2.85 -10.69
C SER A 58 7.40 2.64 -9.20
N LEU A 59 6.98 3.69 -8.50
CA LEU A 59 6.72 3.59 -7.07
C LEU A 59 5.56 2.64 -6.77
N ALA A 60 4.48 2.71 -7.55
CA ALA A 60 3.35 1.80 -7.41
C ALA A 60 3.78 0.34 -7.59
N GLN A 61 4.64 0.07 -8.58
CA GLN A 61 5.17 -1.27 -8.81
C GLN A 61 6.06 -1.76 -7.67
N GLU A 62 6.89 -0.90 -7.12
CA GLU A 62 7.73 -1.24 -5.98
C GLU A 62 6.90 -1.53 -4.72
N LEU A 63 5.89 -0.72 -4.47
CA LEU A 63 4.99 -0.93 -3.33
C LEU A 63 4.20 -2.24 -3.50
N SER A 64 3.69 -2.49 -4.70
CA SER A 64 3.01 -3.74 -5.02
C SER A 64 3.91 -4.96 -4.81
N ALA A 65 5.15 -4.89 -5.28
CA ALA A 65 6.12 -5.97 -5.11
C ALA A 65 6.44 -6.21 -3.63
N HIS A 66 6.57 -5.16 -2.85
CA HIS A 66 6.83 -5.25 -1.41
C HIS A 66 5.67 -5.95 -0.69
N LEU A 67 4.43 -5.58 -1.02
CA LEU A 67 3.25 -6.19 -0.42
C LEU A 67 3.09 -7.66 -0.84
N LEU A 68 3.38 -7.97 -2.09
CA LEU A 68 3.35 -9.34 -2.59
C LEU A 68 4.36 -10.23 -1.83
N GLU A 69 5.57 -9.73 -1.63
CA GLU A 69 6.60 -10.44 -0.88
C GLU A 69 6.22 -10.61 0.59
N HIS A 70 5.66 -9.57 1.20
CA HIS A 70 5.18 -9.64 2.57
C HIS A 70 4.09 -10.71 2.73
N ALA A 71 3.15 -10.75 1.80
CA ALA A 71 2.09 -11.76 1.81
C ALA A 71 2.65 -13.17 1.66
N ARG A 72 3.65 -13.36 0.79
CA ARG A 72 4.30 -14.66 0.61
C ARG A 72 4.99 -15.15 1.88
N ARG A 73 5.75 -14.28 2.52
CA ARG A 73 6.49 -14.64 3.74
C ARG A 73 5.56 -15.04 4.88
N ASN A 74 4.38 -14.44 4.93
CA ASN A 74 3.41 -14.70 5.98
C ASN A 74 2.33 -15.71 5.56
N GLU A 75 2.46 -16.28 4.37
CA GLU A 75 1.52 -17.24 3.82
C GLU A 75 0.10 -16.68 3.74
N PHE A 76 -0.01 -15.39 3.41
CA PHE A 76 -1.29 -14.74 3.15
C PHE A 76 -1.73 -14.97 1.72
N ASP A 77 -3.02 -15.09 1.51
CA ASP A 77 -3.61 -15.25 0.18
C ASP A 77 -4.11 -13.91 -0.36
N LEU A 78 -3.71 -13.61 -1.58
CA LEU A 78 -4.17 -12.47 -2.35
C LEU A 78 -5.03 -12.97 -3.49
N LEU A 79 -6.17 -12.34 -3.73
CA LEU A 79 -7.04 -12.70 -4.85
C LEU A 79 -6.40 -12.32 -6.19
N THR A 80 -5.68 -11.21 -6.20
CA THR A 80 -4.89 -10.75 -7.35
C THR A 80 -3.60 -10.13 -6.84
N ARG A 81 -2.69 -9.80 -7.75
CA ARG A 81 -1.51 -9.01 -7.41
C ARG A 81 -1.94 -7.69 -6.76
N PRO A 82 -1.27 -7.25 -5.69
CA PRO A 82 -1.65 -5.99 -5.03
C PRO A 82 -1.59 -4.80 -5.97
N VAL A 83 -2.63 -3.97 -5.93
CA VAL A 83 -2.71 -2.72 -6.69
C VAL A 83 -2.57 -1.57 -5.70
N VAL A 84 -1.63 -0.67 -5.97
CA VAL A 84 -1.38 0.48 -5.10
C VAL A 84 -1.58 1.75 -5.90
N GLY A 85 -2.64 2.50 -5.59
CA GLY A 85 -2.91 3.80 -6.17
C GLY A 85 -2.37 4.91 -5.28
N GLN A 86 -1.94 6.00 -5.89
CA GLN A 86 -1.46 7.19 -5.17
C GLN A 86 -2.38 8.35 -5.49
N ASP A 87 -2.77 9.09 -4.46
CA ASP A 87 -3.67 10.22 -4.60
C ASP A 87 -3.24 11.36 -3.69
N ARG A 88 -3.71 12.56 -4.02
CA ARG A 88 -3.41 13.75 -3.26
C ARG A 88 -4.52 14.04 -2.26
N LYS A 89 -4.15 14.30 -1.02
CA LYS A 89 -5.10 14.72 0.00
C LYS A 89 -5.76 16.04 -0.41
N SER A 90 -7.05 16.14 -0.17
CA SER A 90 -7.75 17.42 -0.32
C SER A 90 -7.22 18.42 0.69
N VAL A 91 -6.93 19.62 0.21
CA VAL A 91 -6.60 20.74 1.08
C VAL A 91 -7.92 21.47 1.36
N VAL A 92 -8.31 21.46 2.59
CA VAL A 92 -9.53 22.15 3.02
C VAL A 92 -9.17 23.49 3.61
#